data_db836b573c94da30de0ca40b3931b3d1
#
_entry.id   db836b573c94da30de0ca40b3931b3d1
#
_cell.length_a   1.000
_cell.length_b   1.000
_cell.length_c   1.000
_cell.angle_alpha   90.00
_cell.angle_beta   90.00
_cell.angle_gamma   90.00
#
_symmetry.space_group_name_H-M   'P 1'
#
loop_
_entity.id
_entity.type
_entity.pdbx_description
1 polymer ?
#
loop_
_entity_poly.entity_id
_entity_poly.type
_entity_poly.pdbx_seq_one_letter_code
_entity_poly.pdbx_strand_id
1 'polypeptide(L)'
;MEKEKSLAKNIIIFAIGSFSSKLLQFLLIPFYTRVLTNSEYGTIDILQNIATLLIPIISLTISEAVFRFAMEESSDKEEILSIGILSSIVNIIIMSFIAIIIYQVTKYEYIVILVLYMATNIIRTIFSQFTRAIGKVKVYTFDNVLNVFITIVANILLLTVLHKGVTGYLLGYVIGNTVSIVVLLIAVKLYQKIRIKKFNAKTFRNMTKFSIPLIPNSICWWITNFTDRVMITTSYGTSINGIYAVAHKVPTIVTVIVEVFFQAWQISANKEFEKKEISKFYTDIFHYLFAFVFIICTVLMCMCKLITNIVVGSEFLEAWYYMPILLLGTAFFSMAQYLGSIYTASKNTKMAFVTNASVAILNIFLNIICLKYIGPIGAAIATAICYLILWLYRAIDTRKMVEICYDFKSIIVTVLLLIVNTIIITMEIKLWYLYSIILLALIVFINRKRIISFTRLAIGMIKEKIKIRGEA
;
A
#
# COMPACT_ATOMS: atom_id res chain seq x y z
N MET A 1 26.47 -19.17 -2.89
CA MET A 1 25.47 -20.03 -3.57
C MET A 1 24.34 -20.50 -2.66
N GLU A 2 24.54 -21.19 -1.52
CA GLU A 2 23.43 -21.62 -0.64
C GLU A 2 22.68 -20.44 0.01
N LYS A 3 23.40 -19.44 0.52
CA LYS A 3 22.78 -18.22 1.09
C LYS A 3 21.98 -17.43 0.05
N GLU A 4 22.42 -17.37 -1.19
CA GLU A 4 21.71 -16.70 -2.29
C GLU A 4 20.47 -17.48 -2.74
N LYS A 5 20.53 -18.82 -2.80
CA LYS A 5 19.38 -19.70 -3.05
C LYS A 5 18.34 -19.60 -1.92
N SER A 6 18.78 -19.54 -0.67
CA SER A 6 17.92 -19.34 0.51
C SER A 6 17.24 -17.96 0.46
N LEU A 7 17.97 -16.90 0.12
CA LEU A 7 17.43 -15.55 -0.02
C LEU A 7 16.39 -15.47 -1.12
N ALA A 8 16.69 -15.99 -2.32
CA ALA A 8 15.74 -16.03 -3.44
C ALA A 8 14.48 -16.82 -3.11
N LYS A 9 14.60 -17.96 -2.42
CA LYS A 9 13.46 -18.76 -1.95
C LYS A 9 12.59 -17.98 -0.96
N ASN A 10 13.21 -17.28 -0.01
CA ASN A 10 12.49 -16.47 0.97
C ASN A 10 11.76 -15.29 0.31
N ILE A 11 12.38 -14.60 -0.67
CA ILE A 11 11.74 -13.53 -1.45
C ILE A 11 10.50 -14.05 -2.19
N ILE A 12 10.58 -15.21 -2.82
CA ILE A 12 9.44 -15.82 -3.51
C ILE A 12 8.31 -16.16 -2.52
N ILE A 13 8.64 -16.73 -1.36
CA ILE A 13 7.66 -17.07 -0.31
C ILE A 13 6.98 -15.79 0.20
N PHE A 14 7.74 -14.71 0.43
CA PHE A 14 7.20 -13.41 0.83
C PHE A 14 6.29 -12.81 -0.25
N ALA A 15 6.73 -12.82 -1.51
CA ALA A 15 5.95 -12.29 -2.63
C ALA A 15 4.63 -13.03 -2.77
N ILE A 16 4.65 -14.37 -2.74
CA ILE A 16 3.43 -15.20 -2.80
C ILE A 16 2.52 -14.90 -1.61
N GLY A 17 3.02 -14.86 -0.39
CA GLY A 17 2.22 -14.59 0.81
C GLY A 17 1.58 -13.20 0.79
N SER A 18 2.34 -12.17 0.45
CA SER A 18 1.83 -10.79 0.37
C SER A 18 0.82 -10.61 -0.77
N PHE A 19 1.10 -11.20 -1.94
CA PHE A 19 0.19 -11.15 -3.09
C PHE A 19 -1.12 -11.90 -2.81
N SER A 20 -1.02 -13.10 -2.24
CA SER A 20 -2.20 -13.91 -1.88
C SER A 20 -3.11 -13.19 -0.90
N SER A 21 -2.55 -12.54 0.13
CA SER A 21 -3.33 -11.79 1.12
C SER A 21 -4.04 -10.59 0.50
N LYS A 22 -3.38 -9.85 -0.39
CA LYS A 22 -3.98 -8.70 -1.10
C LYS A 22 -5.03 -9.14 -2.11
N LEU A 23 -4.78 -10.25 -2.81
CA LEU A 23 -5.74 -10.84 -3.76
C LEU A 23 -7.00 -11.32 -3.04
N LEU A 24 -6.87 -11.98 -1.90
CA LEU A 24 -8.01 -12.40 -1.07
C LEU A 24 -8.84 -11.21 -0.62
N GLN A 25 -8.22 -10.11 -0.18
CA GLN A 25 -8.93 -8.89 0.18
C GLN A 25 -9.67 -8.27 -1.00
N PHE A 26 -9.08 -8.30 -2.21
CA PHE A 26 -9.74 -7.83 -3.43
C PHE A 26 -10.95 -8.69 -3.80
N LEU A 27 -10.83 -10.01 -3.70
CA LEU A 27 -11.92 -10.96 -3.98
C LEU A 27 -13.13 -10.80 -3.05
N LEU A 28 -12.96 -10.13 -1.91
CA LEU A 28 -14.04 -9.85 -0.97
C LEU A 28 -14.81 -8.55 -1.26
N ILE A 29 -14.35 -7.73 -2.19
CA ILE A 29 -15.06 -6.50 -2.55
C ILE A 29 -16.50 -6.78 -2.96
N PRO A 30 -16.79 -7.78 -3.83
CA PRO A 30 -18.16 -8.14 -4.18
C PRO A 30 -19.02 -8.52 -2.98
N PHE A 31 -18.43 -9.18 -2.00
CA PHE A 31 -19.13 -9.55 -0.78
C PHE A 31 -19.47 -8.32 0.07
N TYR A 32 -18.48 -7.51 0.40
CA TYR A 32 -18.69 -6.35 1.27
C TYR A 32 -19.64 -5.31 0.66
N THR A 33 -19.54 -5.06 -0.64
CA THR A 33 -20.40 -4.07 -1.31
C THR A 33 -21.83 -4.54 -1.53
N ARG A 34 -22.12 -5.84 -1.35
CA ARG A 34 -23.50 -6.38 -1.40
C ARG A 34 -24.15 -6.52 -0.03
N VAL A 35 -23.34 -6.55 1.04
CA VAL A 35 -23.80 -6.77 2.41
C VAL A 35 -23.82 -5.47 3.22
N LEU A 36 -22.91 -4.55 2.95
CA LEU A 36 -22.82 -3.24 3.62
C LEU A 36 -23.40 -2.15 2.73
N THR A 37 -24.06 -1.18 3.35
CA THR A 37 -24.46 0.06 2.67
C THR A 37 -23.23 0.92 2.34
N ASN A 38 -23.35 1.85 1.41
CA ASN A 38 -22.27 2.77 1.06
C ASN A 38 -21.85 3.64 2.27
N SER A 39 -22.78 4.02 3.15
CA SER A 39 -22.48 4.76 4.38
C SER A 39 -21.70 3.93 5.40
N GLU A 40 -22.08 2.66 5.62
CA GLU A 40 -21.34 1.75 6.49
C GLU A 40 -19.92 1.50 5.97
N TYR A 41 -19.80 1.25 4.66
CA TYR A 41 -18.49 1.04 4.03
C TYR A 41 -17.60 2.28 4.14
N GLY A 42 -18.16 3.48 3.94
CA GLY A 42 -17.45 4.74 4.11
C GLY A 42 -17.02 4.99 5.57
N THR A 43 -17.89 4.63 6.53
CA THR A 43 -17.56 4.70 7.97
C THR A 43 -16.41 3.76 8.32
N ILE A 44 -16.44 2.53 7.82
CA ILE A 44 -15.36 1.55 7.98
C ILE A 44 -14.05 2.09 7.41
N ASP A 45 -14.11 2.63 6.19
CA ASP A 45 -12.92 3.18 5.52
C ASP A 45 -12.29 4.31 6.34
N ILE A 46 -13.08 5.25 6.85
CA ILE A 46 -12.58 6.34 7.71
C ILE A 46 -11.98 5.80 9.02
N LEU A 47 -12.64 4.86 9.69
CA LEU A 47 -12.13 4.27 10.93
C LEU A 47 -10.79 3.55 10.71
N GLN A 48 -10.66 2.80 9.60
CA GLN A 48 -9.41 2.17 9.23
C GLN A 48 -8.31 3.19 8.88
N ASN A 49 -8.66 4.28 8.22
CA ASN A 49 -7.73 5.35 7.89
C ASN A 49 -7.25 6.08 9.15
N ILE A 50 -8.14 6.39 10.10
CA ILE A 50 -7.80 6.93 11.41
C ILE A 50 -6.86 5.97 12.16
N ALA A 51 -7.16 4.68 12.17
CA ALA A 51 -6.29 3.68 12.80
C ALA A 51 -4.90 3.64 12.14
N THR A 52 -4.82 3.72 10.82
CA THR A 52 -3.56 3.73 10.07
C THR A 52 -2.70 4.95 10.40
N LEU A 53 -3.31 6.10 10.70
CA LEU A 53 -2.62 7.29 11.21
C LEU A 53 -2.15 7.13 12.66
N LEU A 54 -3.04 6.64 13.53
CA LEU A 54 -2.81 6.61 14.96
C LEU A 54 -1.88 5.48 15.41
N ILE A 55 -1.93 4.31 14.75
CA ILE A 55 -1.10 3.16 15.11
C ILE A 55 0.40 3.49 15.17
N PRO A 56 1.04 4.13 14.17
CA PRO A 56 2.45 4.52 14.26
C PRO A 56 2.75 5.48 15.41
N ILE A 57 1.84 6.40 15.72
CA ILE A 57 1.98 7.38 16.80
C ILE A 57 1.89 6.68 18.16
N ILE A 58 0.85 5.89 18.38
CA ILE A 58 0.58 5.20 19.63
C ILE A 58 1.65 4.15 19.90
N SER A 59 2.00 3.33 18.91
CA SER A 59 3.01 2.28 19.05
C SER A 59 4.44 2.81 19.07
N LEU A 60 4.68 4.12 18.83
CA LEU A 60 6.01 4.71 18.60
C LEU A 60 6.79 3.97 17.49
N THR A 61 6.09 3.34 16.55
CA THR A 61 6.67 2.45 15.53
C THR A 61 7.64 1.40 16.10
N ILE A 62 7.43 0.99 17.35
CA ILE A 62 8.36 0.10 18.08
C ILE A 62 8.53 -1.28 17.41
N SER A 63 7.55 -1.72 16.62
CA SER A 63 7.63 -2.96 15.84
C SER A 63 8.78 -2.94 14.84
N GLU A 64 9.11 -1.78 14.24
CA GLU A 64 10.25 -1.62 13.33
C GLU A 64 11.58 -1.70 14.09
N ALA A 65 11.62 -1.13 15.31
CA ALA A 65 12.78 -1.29 16.18
C ALA A 65 12.95 -2.75 16.63
N VAL A 66 11.86 -3.43 17.02
CA VAL A 66 11.90 -4.86 17.36
C VAL A 66 12.46 -5.68 16.20
N PHE A 67 12.00 -5.44 14.96
CA PHE A 67 12.53 -6.11 13.78
C PHE A 67 14.03 -5.84 13.61
N ARG A 68 14.43 -4.56 13.60
CA ARG A 68 15.82 -4.15 13.37
C ARG A 68 16.79 -4.71 14.41
N PHE A 69 16.46 -4.53 15.70
CA PHE A 69 17.37 -4.93 16.79
C PHE A 69 17.39 -6.45 17.01
N ALA A 70 16.25 -7.15 16.79
CA ALA A 70 16.22 -8.61 16.90
C ALA A 70 16.96 -9.34 15.76
N MET A 71 17.26 -8.66 14.63
CA MET A 71 18.12 -9.21 13.57
C MET A 71 19.61 -9.20 13.92
N GLU A 72 20.05 -8.39 14.87
CA GLU A 72 21.46 -8.32 15.27
C GLU A 72 21.84 -9.60 16.02
N GLU A 73 22.93 -10.26 15.60
CA GLU A 73 23.37 -11.54 16.19
C GLU A 73 23.72 -11.42 17.67
N SER A 74 24.31 -10.29 18.06
CA SER A 74 24.75 -10.00 19.43
C SER A 74 23.63 -9.58 20.39
N SER A 75 22.39 -9.41 19.90
CA SER A 75 21.29 -8.88 20.71
C SER A 75 20.60 -9.95 21.58
N ASP A 76 20.20 -9.58 22.81
CA ASP A 76 19.28 -10.41 23.60
C ASP A 76 17.85 -10.27 23.05
N LYS A 77 17.44 -11.28 22.29
CA LYS A 77 16.14 -11.31 21.61
C LYS A 77 14.97 -11.32 22.57
N GLU A 78 15.14 -11.86 23.79
CA GLU A 78 14.11 -11.87 24.82
C GLU A 78 13.93 -10.47 25.42
N GLU A 79 15.04 -9.75 25.64
CA GLU A 79 15.03 -8.36 26.08
C GLU A 79 14.27 -7.47 25.06
N ILE A 80 14.63 -7.57 23.77
CA ILE A 80 14.01 -6.76 22.70
C ILE A 80 12.50 -7.02 22.59
N LEU A 81 12.09 -8.31 22.59
CA LEU A 81 10.67 -8.66 22.55
C LEU A 81 9.92 -8.12 23.77
N SER A 82 10.51 -8.28 24.96
CA SER A 82 9.91 -7.84 26.22
C SER A 82 9.74 -6.33 26.25
N ILE A 83 10.74 -5.57 25.80
CA ILE A 83 10.66 -4.10 25.65
C ILE A 83 9.53 -3.71 24.67
N GLY A 84 9.48 -4.35 23.49
CA GLY A 84 8.46 -4.07 22.49
C GLY A 84 7.04 -4.28 23.03
N ILE A 85 6.80 -5.39 23.73
CA ILE A 85 5.47 -5.72 24.28
C ILE A 85 5.12 -4.82 25.48
N LEU A 86 6.03 -4.65 26.45
CA LEU A 86 5.75 -3.86 27.65
C LEU A 86 5.48 -2.39 27.31
N SER A 87 6.30 -1.79 26.44
CA SER A 87 6.06 -0.42 25.97
C SER A 87 4.73 -0.28 25.24
N SER A 88 4.37 -1.25 24.41
CA SER A 88 3.10 -1.21 23.69
C SER A 88 1.90 -1.41 24.61
N ILE A 89 1.98 -2.25 25.63
CA ILE A 89 0.91 -2.40 26.63
C ILE A 89 0.68 -1.06 27.34
N VAL A 90 1.76 -0.38 27.79
CA VAL A 90 1.64 0.94 28.40
C VAL A 90 0.97 1.94 27.47
N ASN A 91 1.39 2.01 26.21
CA ASN A 91 0.80 2.91 25.23
C ASN A 91 -0.66 2.57 24.92
N ILE A 92 -1.03 1.29 24.85
CA ILE A 92 -2.42 0.85 24.68
C ILE A 92 -3.28 1.26 25.88
N ILE A 93 -2.76 1.17 27.11
CA ILE A 93 -3.48 1.62 28.32
C ILE A 93 -3.72 3.14 28.24
N ILE A 94 -2.70 3.92 27.89
CA ILE A 94 -2.83 5.38 27.70
C ILE A 94 -3.87 5.70 26.62
N MET A 95 -3.78 5.03 25.47
CA MET A 95 -4.76 5.17 24.38
C MET A 95 -6.17 4.85 24.87
N SER A 96 -6.34 3.75 25.61
CA SER A 96 -7.65 3.33 26.12
C SER A 96 -8.23 4.36 27.07
N PHE A 97 -7.40 4.93 27.94
CA PHE A 97 -7.82 6.01 28.86
C PHE A 97 -8.28 7.27 28.10
N ILE A 98 -7.50 7.71 27.10
CA ILE A 98 -7.87 8.84 26.24
C ILE A 98 -9.19 8.54 25.50
N ALA A 99 -9.33 7.32 24.97
CA ALA A 99 -10.53 6.91 24.23
C ALA A 99 -11.78 6.90 25.13
N ILE A 100 -11.66 6.54 26.42
CA ILE A 100 -12.76 6.62 27.38
C ILE A 100 -13.20 8.09 27.55
N ILE A 101 -12.25 9.02 27.67
CA ILE A 101 -12.57 10.46 27.79
C ILE A 101 -13.31 10.93 26.52
N ILE A 102 -12.78 10.59 25.32
CA ILE A 102 -13.41 10.95 24.05
C ILE A 102 -14.82 10.35 23.96
N TYR A 103 -15.01 9.09 24.37
CA TYR A 103 -16.32 8.44 24.36
C TYR A 103 -17.31 9.15 25.31
N GLN A 104 -16.88 9.58 26.48
CA GLN A 104 -17.72 10.32 27.43
C GLN A 104 -18.23 11.64 26.82
N VAL A 105 -17.38 12.32 26.05
CA VAL A 105 -17.70 13.61 25.42
C VAL A 105 -18.55 13.43 24.16
N THR A 106 -18.13 12.54 23.27
CA THR A 106 -18.71 12.42 21.91
C THR A 106 -19.84 11.41 21.83
N LYS A 107 -19.87 10.42 22.73
CA LYS A 107 -20.76 9.25 22.68
C LYS A 107 -20.69 8.46 21.36
N TYR A 108 -19.57 8.60 20.63
CA TYR A 108 -19.40 7.94 19.33
C TYR A 108 -19.24 6.42 19.51
N GLU A 109 -20.18 5.65 19.00
CA GLU A 109 -20.35 4.23 19.29
C GLU A 109 -19.18 3.33 18.86
N TYR A 110 -18.42 3.75 17.83
CA TYR A 110 -17.33 2.92 17.28
C TYR A 110 -15.97 3.10 17.98
N ILE A 111 -15.86 3.98 19.00
CA ILE A 111 -14.58 4.22 19.68
C ILE A 111 -14.03 2.96 20.32
N VAL A 112 -14.89 2.19 21.03
CA VAL A 112 -14.46 0.98 21.74
C VAL A 112 -13.92 -0.06 20.78
N ILE A 113 -14.64 -0.33 19.68
CA ILE A 113 -14.20 -1.31 18.69
C ILE A 113 -12.95 -0.86 17.95
N LEU A 114 -12.80 0.45 17.70
CA LEU A 114 -11.61 1.03 17.08
C LEU A 114 -10.36 0.83 17.96
N VAL A 115 -10.49 1.06 19.28
CA VAL A 115 -9.42 0.83 20.26
C VAL A 115 -9.02 -0.65 20.29
N LEU A 116 -9.98 -1.56 20.33
CA LEU A 116 -9.72 -3.00 20.31
C LEU A 116 -9.00 -3.42 18.99
N TYR A 117 -9.45 -2.88 17.86
CA TYR A 117 -8.81 -3.11 16.57
C TYR A 117 -7.35 -2.63 16.58
N MET A 118 -7.09 -1.39 17.02
CA MET A 118 -5.73 -0.84 17.09
C MET A 118 -4.85 -1.62 18.07
N ALA A 119 -5.35 -1.95 19.25
CA ALA A 119 -4.61 -2.69 20.28
C ALA A 119 -4.18 -4.08 19.79
N THR A 120 -5.13 -4.85 19.23
CA THR A 120 -4.81 -6.18 18.68
C THR A 120 -3.87 -6.10 17.47
N ASN A 121 -4.00 -5.08 16.63
CA ASN A 121 -3.09 -4.84 15.51
C ASN A 121 -1.66 -4.54 15.95
N ILE A 122 -1.48 -3.67 16.95
CA ILE A 122 -0.16 -3.31 17.50
C ILE A 122 0.54 -4.56 18.05
N ILE A 123 -0.12 -5.34 18.91
CA ILE A 123 0.45 -6.55 19.52
C ILE A 123 0.79 -7.59 18.45
N ARG A 124 -0.13 -7.86 17.53
CA ARG A 124 0.10 -8.78 16.42
C ARG A 124 1.31 -8.38 15.59
N THR A 125 1.41 -7.08 15.25
CA THR A 125 2.50 -6.58 14.41
C THR A 125 3.87 -6.81 15.06
N ILE A 126 3.98 -6.60 16.38
CA ILE A 126 5.22 -6.87 17.12
C ILE A 126 5.61 -8.36 17.05
N PHE A 127 4.65 -9.26 17.32
CA PHE A 127 4.91 -10.70 17.27
C PHE A 127 5.28 -11.17 15.86
N SER A 128 4.60 -10.65 14.85
CA SER A 128 4.85 -10.94 13.45
C SER A 128 6.24 -10.48 13.01
N GLN A 129 6.61 -9.23 13.30
CA GLN A 129 7.93 -8.67 12.98
C GLN A 129 9.06 -9.35 13.75
N PHE A 130 8.85 -9.68 15.02
CA PHE A 130 9.82 -10.47 15.78
C PHE A 130 10.02 -11.86 15.18
N THR A 131 8.94 -12.55 14.83
CA THR A 131 8.98 -13.88 14.18
C THR A 131 9.77 -13.85 12.88
N ARG A 132 9.60 -12.77 12.10
CA ARG A 132 10.35 -12.50 10.87
C ARG A 132 11.83 -12.24 11.17
N ALA A 133 12.14 -11.43 12.18
CA ALA A 133 13.50 -11.05 12.57
C ALA A 133 14.36 -12.26 13.01
N ILE A 134 13.75 -13.21 13.72
CA ILE A 134 14.45 -14.44 14.14
C ILE A 134 14.53 -15.52 13.05
N GLY A 135 14.24 -15.17 11.78
CA GLY A 135 14.38 -16.03 10.62
C GLY A 135 13.27 -17.08 10.42
N LYS A 136 12.18 -17.06 11.22
CA LYS A 136 11.04 -17.98 11.05
C LYS A 136 10.09 -17.52 9.95
N VAL A 137 10.63 -17.28 8.74
CA VAL A 137 9.91 -16.71 7.59
C VAL A 137 8.68 -17.51 7.21
N LYS A 138 8.72 -18.85 7.26
CA LYS A 138 7.57 -19.71 6.94
C LYS A 138 6.40 -19.48 7.90
N VAL A 139 6.69 -19.35 9.21
CA VAL A 139 5.66 -19.10 10.23
C VAL A 139 5.05 -17.71 10.03
N TYR A 140 5.89 -16.71 9.78
CA TYR A 140 5.45 -15.35 9.45
C TYR A 140 4.51 -15.31 8.23
N THR A 141 4.89 -15.99 7.15
CA THR A 141 4.07 -16.01 5.92
C THR A 141 2.75 -16.76 6.14
N PHE A 142 2.80 -17.90 6.83
CA PHE A 142 1.60 -18.67 7.21
C PHE A 142 0.66 -17.83 8.07
N ASP A 143 1.19 -17.13 9.10
CA ASP A 143 0.40 -16.26 9.96
C ASP A 143 -0.32 -15.16 9.19
N ASN A 144 0.34 -14.50 8.23
CA ASN A 144 -0.29 -13.47 7.43
C ASN A 144 -1.46 -13.99 6.58
N VAL A 145 -1.33 -15.17 6.00
CA VAL A 145 -2.42 -15.81 5.24
C VAL A 145 -3.54 -16.24 6.17
N LEU A 146 -3.20 -16.86 7.30
CA LEU A 146 -4.16 -17.30 8.32
C LEU A 146 -4.96 -16.12 8.88
N ASN A 147 -4.29 -15.01 9.23
CA ASN A 147 -4.95 -13.81 9.73
C ASN A 147 -6.01 -13.30 8.75
N VAL A 148 -5.67 -13.19 7.46
CA VAL A 148 -6.64 -12.78 6.43
C VAL A 148 -7.78 -13.79 6.32
N PHE A 149 -7.49 -15.09 6.30
CA PHE A 149 -8.50 -16.13 6.21
C PHE A 149 -9.48 -16.08 7.39
N ILE A 150 -8.99 -16.01 8.62
CA ILE A 150 -9.83 -15.91 9.82
C ILE A 150 -10.66 -14.63 9.82
N THR A 151 -10.06 -13.50 9.42
CA THR A 151 -10.78 -12.22 9.28
C THR A 151 -11.94 -12.35 8.27
N ILE A 152 -11.71 -13.03 7.14
CA ILE A 152 -12.74 -13.28 6.13
C ILE A 152 -13.89 -14.11 6.70
N VAL A 153 -13.57 -15.24 7.31
CA VAL A 153 -14.59 -16.14 7.90
C VAL A 153 -15.39 -15.40 8.98
N ALA A 154 -14.70 -14.69 9.86
CA ALA A 154 -15.34 -13.89 10.91
C ALA A 154 -16.24 -12.79 10.30
N ASN A 155 -15.77 -12.07 9.28
CA ASN A 155 -16.57 -11.04 8.62
C ASN A 155 -17.81 -11.62 7.94
N ILE A 156 -17.69 -12.77 7.25
CA ILE A 156 -18.84 -13.42 6.65
C ILE A 156 -19.88 -13.74 7.75
N LEU A 157 -19.49 -14.37 8.83
CA LEU A 157 -20.41 -14.71 9.93
C LEU A 157 -21.03 -13.47 10.59
N LEU A 158 -20.20 -12.46 10.92
CA LEU A 158 -20.64 -11.27 11.63
C LEU A 158 -21.54 -10.36 10.78
N LEU A 159 -21.31 -10.32 9.47
CA LEU A 159 -22.08 -9.45 8.58
C LEU A 159 -23.34 -10.11 8.05
N THR A 160 -23.30 -11.44 7.70
CA THR A 160 -24.47 -12.09 7.09
C THR A 160 -25.39 -12.77 8.10
N VAL A 161 -24.83 -13.35 9.18
CA VAL A 161 -25.64 -14.09 10.18
C VAL A 161 -26.04 -13.17 11.33
N LEU A 162 -25.08 -12.36 11.82
CA LEU A 162 -25.31 -11.51 12.98
C LEU A 162 -25.68 -10.05 12.62
N HIS A 163 -25.61 -9.67 11.35
CA HIS A 163 -25.97 -8.35 10.82
C HIS A 163 -25.39 -7.17 11.62
N LYS A 164 -24.10 -7.27 12.02
CA LYS A 164 -23.43 -6.30 12.91
C LYS A 164 -22.84 -5.08 12.18
N GLY A 165 -23.02 -4.96 10.85
CA GLY A 165 -22.56 -3.80 10.07
C GLY A 165 -21.11 -3.39 10.34
N VAL A 166 -20.88 -2.11 10.59
CA VAL A 166 -19.54 -1.53 10.87
C VAL A 166 -18.83 -2.24 12.01
N THR A 167 -19.53 -2.47 13.12
CA THR A 167 -18.96 -3.16 14.29
C THR A 167 -18.55 -4.58 13.96
N GLY A 168 -19.38 -5.31 13.20
CA GLY A 168 -19.09 -6.69 12.75
C GLY A 168 -17.82 -6.74 11.89
N TYR A 169 -17.68 -5.82 10.96
CA TYR A 169 -16.50 -5.73 10.11
C TYR A 169 -15.21 -5.54 10.92
N LEU A 170 -15.18 -4.57 11.85
CA LEU A 170 -14.02 -4.32 12.70
C LEU A 170 -13.75 -5.46 13.69
N LEU A 171 -14.81 -6.09 14.25
CA LEU A 171 -14.67 -7.27 15.10
C LEU A 171 -14.03 -8.45 14.35
N GLY A 172 -14.32 -8.64 13.07
CA GLY A 172 -13.64 -9.66 12.27
C GLY A 172 -12.13 -9.47 12.22
N TYR A 173 -11.65 -8.23 12.11
CA TYR A 173 -10.21 -7.93 12.21
C TYR A 173 -9.67 -8.17 13.62
N VAL A 174 -10.42 -7.82 14.68
CA VAL A 174 -10.04 -8.12 16.07
C VAL A 174 -9.88 -9.61 16.27
N ILE A 175 -10.83 -10.41 15.80
CA ILE A 175 -10.79 -11.89 15.88
C ILE A 175 -9.58 -12.42 15.11
N GLY A 176 -9.40 -11.99 13.86
CA GLY A 176 -8.25 -12.39 13.03
C GLY A 176 -6.91 -12.09 13.70
N ASN A 177 -6.74 -10.87 14.22
CA ASN A 177 -5.54 -10.47 14.94
C ASN A 177 -5.34 -11.28 16.22
N THR A 178 -6.40 -11.54 17.00
CA THR A 178 -6.32 -12.31 18.25
C THR A 178 -5.92 -13.75 18.00
N VAL A 179 -6.53 -14.41 17.01
CA VAL A 179 -6.15 -15.78 16.61
C VAL A 179 -4.70 -15.83 16.15
N SER A 180 -4.27 -14.86 15.33
CA SER A 180 -2.88 -14.72 14.89
C SER A 180 -1.92 -14.55 16.07
N ILE A 181 -2.25 -13.70 17.05
CA ILE A 181 -1.45 -13.54 18.30
C ILE A 181 -1.28 -14.89 19.00
N VAL A 182 -2.38 -15.64 19.20
CA VAL A 182 -2.34 -16.95 19.87
C VAL A 182 -1.50 -17.94 19.08
N VAL A 183 -1.66 -18.01 17.78
CA VAL A 183 -0.88 -18.90 16.90
C VAL A 183 0.62 -18.56 16.96
N LEU A 184 1.00 -17.29 16.88
CA LEU A 184 2.39 -16.88 16.99
C LEU A 184 2.97 -17.16 18.38
N LEU A 185 2.20 -16.92 19.45
CA LEU A 185 2.60 -17.27 20.83
C LEU A 185 2.95 -18.74 20.96
N ILE A 186 2.14 -19.64 20.39
CA ILE A 186 2.34 -21.09 20.49
C ILE A 186 3.43 -21.57 19.52
N ALA A 187 3.37 -21.22 18.22
CA ALA A 187 4.25 -21.71 17.18
C ALA A 187 5.73 -21.28 17.36
N VAL A 188 5.95 -20.11 17.95
CA VAL A 188 7.29 -19.55 18.19
C VAL A 188 7.70 -19.65 19.66
N LYS A 189 6.77 -20.12 20.53
CA LYS A 189 6.94 -20.17 21.99
C LYS A 189 7.29 -18.78 22.56
N LEU A 190 6.62 -17.73 22.06
CA LEU A 190 6.90 -16.34 22.46
C LEU A 190 6.59 -16.10 23.94
N TYR A 191 5.60 -16.82 24.51
CA TYR A 191 5.28 -16.75 25.94
C TYR A 191 6.48 -17.09 26.85
N GLN A 192 7.43 -17.91 26.37
CA GLN A 192 8.65 -18.23 27.12
C GLN A 192 9.73 -17.14 27.01
N LYS A 193 9.61 -16.28 26.00
CA LYS A 193 10.60 -15.25 25.68
C LYS A 193 10.23 -13.86 26.24
N ILE A 194 8.97 -13.66 26.63
CA ILE A 194 8.52 -12.40 27.24
C ILE A 194 8.85 -12.43 28.71
N ARG A 195 9.81 -11.61 29.13
CA ARG A 195 10.29 -11.54 30.54
C ARG A 195 10.31 -10.10 31.02
N ILE A 196 9.38 -9.71 31.89
CA ILE A 196 9.27 -8.36 32.43
C ILE A 196 10.58 -7.91 33.08
N LYS A 197 11.27 -8.82 33.77
CA LYS A 197 12.56 -8.54 34.45
C LYS A 197 13.70 -8.17 33.49
N LYS A 198 13.57 -8.45 32.18
CA LYS A 198 14.57 -8.12 31.14
C LYS A 198 14.36 -6.72 30.54
N PHE A 199 13.44 -5.93 31.08
CA PHE A 199 13.27 -4.56 30.59
C PHE A 199 14.51 -3.72 30.95
N ASN A 200 15.15 -3.17 29.92
CA ASN A 200 16.34 -2.34 30.06
C ASN A 200 16.06 -0.95 29.46
N ALA A 201 16.11 0.06 30.30
CA ALA A 201 15.83 1.44 29.90
C ALA A 201 16.81 1.97 28.84
N LYS A 202 18.10 1.53 28.84
CA LYS A 202 19.09 1.93 27.86
C LYS A 202 18.72 1.36 26.48
N THR A 203 18.38 0.07 26.40
CA THR A 203 17.94 -0.59 25.17
C THR A 203 16.64 0.02 24.68
N PHE A 204 15.67 0.27 25.55
CA PHE A 204 14.42 0.98 25.20
C PHE A 204 14.70 2.34 24.57
N ARG A 205 15.59 3.15 25.18
CA ARG A 205 15.98 4.46 24.65
C ARG A 205 16.62 4.34 23.26
N ASN A 206 17.45 3.34 23.03
CA ASN A 206 18.06 3.11 21.72
C ASN A 206 17.02 2.70 20.67
N MET A 207 16.09 1.82 21.03
CA MET A 207 14.99 1.40 20.17
C MET A 207 14.07 2.55 19.80
N THR A 208 13.70 3.39 20.77
CA THR A 208 12.83 4.56 20.55
C THR A 208 13.58 5.65 19.75
N LYS A 209 14.87 5.88 19.99
CA LYS A 209 15.69 6.78 19.17
C LYS A 209 15.73 6.39 17.70
N PHE A 210 15.65 5.09 17.41
CA PHE A 210 15.54 4.57 16.04
C PHE A 210 14.12 4.71 15.49
N SER A 211 13.10 4.37 16.27
CA SER A 211 11.72 4.22 15.77
C SER A 211 10.95 5.55 15.69
N ILE A 212 11.11 6.47 16.65
CA ILE A 212 10.39 7.75 16.67
C ILE A 212 10.61 8.58 15.39
N PRO A 213 11.83 8.69 14.82
CA PRO A 213 12.04 9.40 13.55
C PRO A 213 11.29 8.82 12.34
N LEU A 214 10.77 7.59 12.43
CA LEU A 214 9.97 7.00 11.36
C LEU A 214 8.51 7.49 11.37
N ILE A 215 8.01 8.02 12.49
CA ILE A 215 6.64 8.50 12.65
C ILE A 215 6.32 9.62 11.65
N PRO A 216 7.11 10.71 11.53
CA PRO A 216 6.86 11.77 10.55
C PRO A 216 6.73 11.24 9.12
N ASN A 217 7.55 10.27 8.74
CA ASN A 217 7.46 9.67 7.41
C ASN A 217 6.14 8.90 7.22
N SER A 218 5.68 8.17 8.22
CA SER A 218 4.38 7.48 8.20
C SER A 218 3.21 8.46 8.11
N ILE A 219 3.29 9.60 8.80
CA ILE A 219 2.28 10.66 8.74
C ILE A 219 2.26 11.30 7.33
N CYS A 220 3.41 11.63 6.75
CA CYS A 220 3.48 12.17 5.38
C CYS A 220 2.88 11.20 4.37
N TRP A 221 3.18 9.92 4.49
CA TRP A 221 2.60 8.88 3.65
C TRP A 221 1.08 8.80 3.81
N TRP A 222 0.58 8.86 5.04
CA TRP A 222 -0.84 8.87 5.33
C TRP A 222 -1.53 10.09 4.72
N ILE A 223 -0.99 11.30 4.92
CA ILE A 223 -1.54 12.53 4.36
C ILE A 223 -1.71 12.38 2.83
N THR A 224 -0.69 11.92 2.15
CA THR A 224 -0.72 11.80 0.69
C THR A 224 -1.74 10.79 0.17
N ASN A 225 -2.06 9.75 0.96
CA ASN A 225 -2.90 8.65 0.50
C ASN A 225 -4.34 8.68 1.04
N PHE A 226 -4.62 9.41 2.12
CA PHE A 226 -5.90 9.31 2.81
C PHE A 226 -6.56 10.65 3.17
N THR A 227 -5.88 11.78 3.02
CA THR A 227 -6.46 13.10 3.33
C THR A 227 -7.72 13.38 2.52
N ASP A 228 -7.73 13.00 1.25
CA ASP A 228 -8.87 13.11 0.35
C ASP A 228 -10.14 12.46 0.93
N ARG A 229 -10.02 11.28 1.51
CA ARG A 229 -11.16 10.54 2.11
C ARG A 229 -11.69 11.20 3.36
N VAL A 230 -10.80 11.71 4.22
CA VAL A 230 -11.20 12.48 5.40
C VAL A 230 -11.96 13.74 4.98
N MET A 231 -11.43 14.45 3.98
CA MET A 231 -12.05 15.68 3.49
C MET A 231 -13.37 15.42 2.76
N ILE A 232 -13.48 14.35 1.99
CA ILE A 232 -14.75 13.91 1.38
C ILE A 232 -15.76 13.60 2.48
N THR A 233 -15.37 12.83 3.50
CA THR A 233 -16.26 12.44 4.60
C THR A 233 -16.79 13.66 5.34
N THR A 234 -15.91 14.61 5.66
CA THR A 234 -16.30 15.82 6.41
C THR A 234 -17.16 16.79 5.60
N SER A 235 -17.00 16.83 4.28
CA SER A 235 -17.71 17.79 3.41
C SER A 235 -18.95 17.20 2.73
N TYR A 236 -18.94 15.88 2.44
CA TYR A 236 -19.99 15.22 1.63
C TYR A 236 -20.59 13.98 2.30
N GLY A 237 -20.09 13.61 3.48
CA GLY A 237 -20.59 12.47 4.26
C GLY A 237 -19.95 11.12 3.92
N THR A 238 -20.27 10.15 4.77
CA THR A 238 -19.71 8.79 4.71
C THR A 238 -20.17 8.02 3.48
N SER A 239 -21.37 8.28 2.98
CA SER A 239 -21.93 7.61 1.78
C SER A 239 -21.06 7.86 0.54
N ILE A 240 -20.73 9.12 0.26
CA ILE A 240 -19.86 9.47 -0.87
C ILE A 240 -18.46 8.93 -0.66
N ASN A 241 -17.92 8.96 0.58
CA ASN A 241 -16.64 8.35 0.87
C ASN A 241 -16.66 6.83 0.63
N GLY A 242 -17.75 6.14 0.93
CA GLY A 242 -17.89 4.71 0.66
C GLY A 242 -17.75 4.38 -0.83
N ILE A 243 -18.44 5.14 -1.70
CA ILE A 243 -18.32 5.01 -3.16
C ILE A 243 -16.89 5.29 -3.62
N TYR A 244 -16.27 6.37 -3.11
CA TYR A 244 -14.91 6.76 -3.43
C TYR A 244 -13.87 5.71 -2.95
N ALA A 245 -14.06 5.13 -1.76
CA ALA A 245 -13.21 4.08 -1.23
C ALA A 245 -13.26 2.79 -2.06
N VAL A 246 -14.44 2.44 -2.59
CA VAL A 246 -14.59 1.32 -3.53
C VAL A 246 -13.89 1.63 -4.85
N ALA A 247 -14.01 2.85 -5.37
CA ALA A 247 -13.32 3.27 -6.58
C ALA A 247 -11.80 3.11 -6.51
N HIS A 248 -11.21 3.34 -5.33
CA HIS A 248 -9.77 3.12 -5.09
C HIS A 248 -9.30 1.66 -5.18
N LYS A 249 -10.21 0.68 -5.10
CA LYS A 249 -9.83 -0.75 -5.13
C LYS A 249 -9.25 -1.17 -6.48
N VAL A 250 -9.73 -0.59 -7.59
CA VAL A 250 -9.21 -0.92 -8.93
C VAL A 250 -7.78 -0.38 -9.14
N PRO A 251 -7.47 0.89 -8.86
CA PRO A 251 -6.09 1.40 -8.82
C PRO A 251 -5.15 0.60 -7.92
N THR A 252 -5.65 0.07 -6.80
CA THR A 252 -4.85 -0.76 -5.89
C THR A 252 -4.30 -2.02 -6.56
N ILE A 253 -4.99 -2.59 -7.56
CA ILE A 253 -4.48 -3.74 -8.34
C ILE A 253 -3.16 -3.35 -9.02
N VAL A 254 -3.12 -2.17 -9.65
CA VAL A 254 -1.92 -1.68 -10.31
C VAL A 254 -0.80 -1.47 -9.31
N THR A 255 -1.09 -0.84 -8.17
CA THR A 255 -0.08 -0.62 -7.12
C THR A 255 0.49 -1.92 -6.58
N VAL A 256 -0.33 -2.96 -6.38
CA VAL A 256 0.14 -4.28 -5.93
C VAL A 256 1.09 -4.92 -6.95
N ILE A 257 0.77 -4.85 -8.24
CA ILE A 257 1.64 -5.38 -9.30
C ILE A 257 2.96 -4.61 -9.34
N VAL A 258 2.89 -3.28 -9.24
CA VAL A 258 4.07 -2.40 -9.23
C VAL A 258 4.92 -2.63 -7.98
N GLU A 259 4.34 -2.86 -6.80
CA GLU A 259 5.07 -3.21 -5.59
C GLU A 259 5.86 -4.52 -5.71
N VAL A 260 5.28 -5.55 -6.34
CA VAL A 260 5.99 -6.82 -6.61
C VAL A 260 7.21 -6.56 -7.51
N PHE A 261 7.04 -5.73 -8.54
CA PHE A 261 8.15 -5.29 -9.37
C PHE A 261 9.22 -4.58 -8.52
N PHE A 262 8.83 -3.63 -7.64
CA PHE A 262 9.77 -2.87 -6.82
C PHE A 262 10.54 -3.73 -5.83
N GLN A 263 9.98 -4.79 -5.29
CA GLN A 263 10.71 -5.73 -4.42
C GLN A 263 11.90 -6.38 -5.14
N ALA A 264 11.72 -6.74 -6.41
CA ALA A 264 12.81 -7.28 -7.23
C ALA A 264 13.76 -6.16 -7.71
N TRP A 265 13.20 -5.01 -8.10
CA TRP A 265 13.92 -3.86 -8.60
C TRP A 265 14.95 -3.31 -7.61
N GLN A 266 14.57 -3.13 -6.33
CA GLN A 266 15.44 -2.58 -5.30
C GLN A 266 16.76 -3.35 -5.15
N ILE A 267 16.71 -4.69 -5.29
CA ILE A 267 17.92 -5.53 -5.23
C ILE A 267 18.83 -5.22 -6.41
N SER A 268 18.25 -5.16 -7.62
CA SER A 268 19.01 -4.89 -8.84
C SER A 268 19.52 -3.45 -8.89
N ALA A 269 18.69 -2.48 -8.52
CA ALA A 269 19.04 -1.07 -8.48
C ALA A 269 20.26 -0.81 -7.58
N ASN A 270 20.28 -1.40 -6.37
CA ASN A 270 21.40 -1.23 -5.45
C ASN A 270 22.71 -1.89 -5.96
N LYS A 271 22.60 -3.07 -6.61
CA LYS A 271 23.78 -3.77 -7.17
C LYS A 271 24.38 -3.06 -8.38
N GLU A 272 23.54 -2.48 -9.21
CA GLU A 272 23.95 -1.82 -10.46
C GLU A 272 24.35 -0.36 -10.26
N PHE A 273 24.05 0.23 -9.08
CA PHE A 273 24.26 1.66 -8.83
C PHE A 273 25.73 2.11 -8.96
N GLU A 274 26.67 1.24 -8.68
CA GLU A 274 28.11 1.52 -8.74
C GLU A 274 28.75 1.21 -10.10
N LYS A 275 28.00 0.72 -11.09
CA LYS A 275 28.53 0.30 -12.39
C LYS A 275 28.53 1.44 -13.41
N LYS A 276 29.48 1.40 -14.38
CA LYS A 276 29.62 2.42 -15.43
C LYS A 276 28.41 2.57 -16.37
N GLU A 277 27.60 1.54 -16.54
CA GLU A 277 26.43 1.53 -17.45
C GLU A 277 25.09 1.76 -16.76
N ILE A 278 25.10 2.34 -15.57
CA ILE A 278 23.91 2.58 -14.76
C ILE A 278 22.81 3.34 -15.52
N SER A 279 23.19 4.39 -16.28
CA SER A 279 22.24 5.25 -17.00
C SER A 279 21.42 4.47 -18.02
N LYS A 280 22.04 3.59 -18.82
CA LYS A 280 21.35 2.75 -19.81
C LYS A 280 20.40 1.78 -19.11
N PHE A 281 20.87 1.10 -18.06
CA PHE A 281 20.06 0.12 -17.31
C PHE A 281 18.80 0.77 -16.72
N TYR A 282 18.95 1.93 -16.04
CA TYR A 282 17.82 2.66 -15.48
C TYR A 282 16.90 3.22 -16.59
N THR A 283 17.45 3.65 -17.70
CA THR A 283 16.66 4.14 -18.84
C THR A 283 15.78 3.03 -19.45
N ASP A 284 16.34 1.85 -19.71
CA ASP A 284 15.60 0.74 -20.29
C ASP A 284 14.46 0.27 -19.37
N ILE A 285 14.75 0.11 -18.10
CA ILE A 285 13.74 -0.30 -17.10
C ILE A 285 12.66 0.77 -16.92
N PHE A 286 13.02 2.08 -16.90
CA PHE A 286 12.04 3.16 -16.89
C PHE A 286 11.05 3.03 -18.04
N HIS A 287 11.53 2.82 -19.25
CA HIS A 287 10.68 2.72 -20.43
C HIS A 287 9.81 1.45 -20.43
N TYR A 288 10.31 0.32 -19.91
CA TYR A 288 9.50 -0.90 -19.79
C TYR A 288 8.39 -0.72 -18.75
N LEU A 289 8.72 -0.19 -17.58
CA LEU A 289 7.74 0.07 -16.52
C LEU A 289 6.70 1.10 -16.98
N PHE A 290 7.12 2.18 -17.65
CA PHE A 290 6.24 3.19 -18.22
C PHE A 290 5.22 2.56 -19.18
N ALA A 291 5.69 1.83 -20.19
CA ALA A 291 4.81 1.18 -21.15
C ALA A 291 3.83 0.23 -20.45
N PHE A 292 4.31 -0.61 -19.55
CA PHE A 292 3.49 -1.56 -18.81
C PHE A 292 2.40 -0.89 -17.98
N VAL A 293 2.77 0.10 -17.14
CA VAL A 293 1.83 0.77 -16.24
C VAL A 293 0.79 1.56 -17.01
N PHE A 294 1.20 2.31 -18.04
CA PHE A 294 0.25 3.13 -18.82
C PHE A 294 -0.72 2.27 -19.63
N ILE A 295 -0.28 1.13 -20.17
CA ILE A 295 -1.17 0.20 -20.86
C ILE A 295 -2.15 -0.45 -19.91
N ILE A 296 -1.70 -0.98 -18.76
CA ILE A 296 -2.61 -1.63 -17.80
C ILE A 296 -3.62 -0.64 -17.21
N CYS A 297 -3.21 0.60 -16.92
CA CYS A 297 -4.14 1.65 -16.50
C CYS A 297 -5.18 1.94 -17.59
N THR A 298 -4.77 2.04 -18.85
CA THR A 298 -5.70 2.26 -19.96
C THR A 298 -6.70 1.11 -20.12
N VAL A 299 -6.23 -0.14 -20.03
CA VAL A 299 -7.11 -1.33 -20.07
C VAL A 299 -8.14 -1.29 -18.94
N LEU A 300 -7.70 -1.01 -17.71
CA LEU A 300 -8.60 -0.91 -16.56
C LEU A 300 -9.59 0.26 -16.69
N MET A 301 -9.17 1.39 -17.28
CA MET A 301 -10.06 2.50 -17.61
C MET A 301 -11.15 2.08 -18.59
N CYS A 302 -10.78 1.39 -19.68
CA CYS A 302 -11.75 0.88 -20.65
C CYS A 302 -12.78 -0.08 -20.02
N MET A 303 -12.34 -0.80 -18.98
CA MET A 303 -13.16 -1.81 -18.30
C MET A 303 -13.87 -1.27 -17.04
N CYS A 304 -13.71 0.01 -16.65
CA CYS A 304 -14.15 0.52 -15.34
C CYS A 304 -15.66 0.28 -15.08
N LYS A 305 -16.55 0.56 -16.02
CA LYS A 305 -17.99 0.28 -15.90
C LYS A 305 -18.30 -1.21 -15.84
N LEU A 306 -17.63 -2.00 -16.66
CA LEU A 306 -17.80 -3.46 -16.66
C LEU A 306 -17.39 -4.06 -15.32
N ILE A 307 -16.22 -3.65 -14.82
CA ILE A 307 -15.70 -4.09 -13.51
C ILE A 307 -16.70 -3.69 -12.41
N THR A 308 -17.16 -2.46 -12.42
CA THR A 308 -18.12 -1.97 -11.41
C THR A 308 -19.42 -2.78 -11.45
N ASN A 309 -20.00 -2.98 -12.61
CA ASN A 309 -21.27 -3.72 -12.75
C ASN A 309 -21.17 -5.20 -12.31
N ILE A 310 -20.00 -5.82 -12.48
CA ILE A 310 -19.81 -7.24 -12.09
C ILE A 310 -19.41 -7.35 -10.62
N VAL A 311 -18.51 -6.47 -10.16
CA VAL A 311 -17.79 -6.64 -8.91
C VAL A 311 -18.52 -6.00 -7.73
N VAL A 312 -19.23 -4.88 -7.91
CA VAL A 312 -19.79 -4.14 -6.77
C VAL A 312 -21.31 -4.27 -6.66
N GLY A 313 -21.83 -4.01 -5.47
CA GLY A 313 -23.27 -3.92 -5.21
C GLY A 313 -23.90 -2.68 -5.82
N SER A 314 -25.24 -2.67 -5.96
CA SER A 314 -26.02 -1.62 -6.64
C SER A 314 -25.79 -0.21 -6.09
N GLU A 315 -25.59 -0.07 -4.79
CA GLU A 315 -25.33 1.22 -4.14
C GLU A 315 -23.98 1.84 -4.50
N PHE A 316 -23.04 1.05 -5.03
CA PHE A 316 -21.66 1.48 -5.36
C PHE A 316 -21.42 1.64 -6.86
N LEU A 317 -22.45 1.55 -7.68
CA LEU A 317 -22.30 1.63 -9.14
C LEU A 317 -21.62 2.91 -9.61
N GLU A 318 -21.81 4.02 -8.92
CA GLU A 318 -21.17 5.31 -9.25
C GLU A 318 -19.65 5.31 -9.03
N ALA A 319 -19.07 4.28 -8.40
CA ALA A 319 -17.63 4.19 -8.18
C ALA A 319 -16.82 4.26 -9.49
N TRP A 320 -17.37 3.77 -10.62
CA TRP A 320 -16.70 3.84 -11.93
C TRP A 320 -16.32 5.28 -12.32
N TYR A 321 -17.07 6.27 -11.87
CA TYR A 321 -16.87 7.68 -12.21
C TYR A 321 -15.54 8.25 -11.71
N TYR A 322 -15.06 7.77 -10.56
CA TYR A 322 -13.79 8.19 -9.97
C TYR A 322 -12.59 7.38 -10.50
N MET A 323 -12.84 6.13 -10.96
CA MET A 323 -11.78 5.18 -11.32
C MET A 323 -10.81 5.68 -12.38
N PRO A 324 -11.23 6.33 -13.50
CA PRO A 324 -10.31 6.77 -14.53
C PRO A 324 -9.28 7.79 -14.02
N ILE A 325 -9.71 8.76 -13.21
CA ILE A 325 -8.83 9.79 -12.65
C ILE A 325 -7.87 9.18 -11.62
N LEU A 326 -8.35 8.26 -10.79
CA LEU A 326 -7.53 7.54 -9.81
C LEU A 326 -6.48 6.63 -10.49
N LEU A 327 -6.83 6.00 -11.61
CA LEU A 327 -5.89 5.21 -12.42
C LEU A 327 -4.83 6.10 -13.09
N LEU A 328 -5.23 7.29 -13.59
CA LEU A 328 -4.29 8.31 -14.09
C LEU A 328 -3.29 8.72 -13.01
N GLY A 329 -3.77 9.03 -11.82
CA GLY A 329 -2.93 9.33 -10.66
C GLY A 329 -1.99 8.18 -10.31
N THR A 330 -2.48 6.95 -10.33
CA THR A 330 -1.68 5.74 -10.05
C THR A 330 -0.56 5.53 -11.09
N ALA A 331 -0.81 5.84 -12.37
CA ALA A 331 0.22 5.78 -13.39
C ALA A 331 1.35 6.78 -13.09
N PHE A 332 1.01 8.02 -12.74
CA PHE A 332 1.99 9.04 -12.36
C PHE A 332 2.75 8.67 -11.08
N PHE A 333 2.04 8.18 -10.06
CA PHE A 333 2.66 7.73 -8.80
C PHE A 333 3.67 6.60 -9.02
N SER A 334 3.35 5.64 -9.87
CA SER A 334 4.25 4.53 -10.20
C SER A 334 5.56 5.02 -10.81
N MET A 335 5.51 6.02 -11.68
CA MET A 335 6.71 6.65 -12.26
C MET A 335 7.49 7.46 -11.22
N ALA A 336 6.79 8.21 -10.37
CA ALA A 336 7.40 8.93 -9.27
C ALA A 336 8.09 7.98 -8.27
N GLN A 337 7.49 6.82 -7.99
CA GLN A 337 8.06 5.79 -7.14
C GLN A 337 9.32 5.17 -7.74
N TYR A 338 9.33 4.93 -9.07
CA TYR A 338 10.52 4.48 -9.77
C TYR A 338 11.70 5.43 -9.59
N LEU A 339 11.49 6.71 -9.85
CA LEU A 339 12.53 7.73 -9.66
C LEU A 339 12.92 7.88 -8.18
N GLY A 340 11.97 7.71 -7.26
CA GLY A 340 12.22 7.69 -5.82
C GLY A 340 13.17 6.57 -5.38
N SER A 341 13.25 5.46 -6.12
CA SER A 341 14.18 4.38 -5.82
C SER A 341 15.65 4.79 -6.01
N ILE A 342 15.91 5.80 -6.85
CA ILE A 342 17.26 6.38 -7.06
C ILE A 342 17.76 7.05 -5.78
N TYR A 343 16.88 7.74 -5.04
CA TYR A 343 17.26 8.32 -3.74
C TYR A 343 17.66 7.24 -2.72
N THR A 344 16.97 6.10 -2.74
CA THR A 344 17.30 4.99 -1.85
C THR A 344 18.64 4.37 -2.24
N ALA A 345 18.87 4.12 -3.53
CA ALA A 345 20.12 3.56 -4.04
C ALA A 345 21.33 4.50 -3.82
N SER A 346 21.13 5.83 -3.99
CA SER A 346 22.15 6.86 -3.73
C SER A 346 22.30 7.22 -2.23
N LYS A 347 21.54 6.57 -1.34
CA LYS A 347 21.49 6.88 0.11
C LYS A 347 21.06 8.32 0.45
N ASN A 348 20.40 9.02 -0.48
CA ASN A 348 19.89 10.39 -0.28
C ASN A 348 18.45 10.38 0.28
N THR A 349 18.29 9.83 1.48
CA THR A 349 16.98 9.72 2.16
C THR A 349 16.35 11.08 2.47
N LYS A 350 17.17 12.13 2.62
CA LYS A 350 16.69 13.50 2.85
C LYS A 350 15.82 14.00 1.68
N MET A 351 16.26 13.80 0.43
CA MET A 351 15.48 14.23 -0.74
C MET A 351 14.23 13.37 -0.95
N ALA A 352 14.31 12.08 -0.63
CA ALA A 352 13.11 11.22 -0.61
C ALA A 352 12.04 11.76 0.34
N PHE A 353 12.43 12.17 1.56
CA PHE A 353 11.52 12.79 2.53
C PHE A 353 10.98 14.14 2.07
N VAL A 354 11.87 15.05 1.62
CA VAL A 354 11.48 16.41 1.18
C VAL A 354 10.46 16.34 0.04
N THR A 355 10.67 15.47 -0.96
CA THR A 355 9.74 15.34 -2.08
C THR A 355 8.37 14.83 -1.64
N ASN A 356 8.31 13.84 -0.73
CA ASN A 356 7.06 13.33 -0.18
C ASN A 356 6.34 14.38 0.67
N ALA A 357 7.05 15.09 1.55
CA ALA A 357 6.47 16.11 2.41
C ALA A 357 5.90 17.29 1.60
N SER A 358 6.63 17.74 0.57
CA SER A 358 6.16 18.82 -0.31
C SER A 358 4.86 18.46 -1.02
N VAL A 359 4.76 17.23 -1.50
CA VAL A 359 3.54 16.74 -2.18
C VAL A 359 2.39 16.51 -1.20
N ALA A 360 2.67 16.08 0.02
CA ALA A 360 1.64 15.96 1.06
C ALA A 360 1.00 17.33 1.39
N ILE A 361 1.82 18.37 1.54
CA ILE A 361 1.32 19.75 1.76
C ILE A 361 0.52 20.23 0.55
N LEU A 362 1.03 20.03 -0.66
CA LEU A 362 0.34 20.41 -1.90
C LEU A 362 -0.98 19.66 -2.04
N ASN A 363 -1.04 18.37 -1.65
CA ASN A 363 -2.26 17.56 -1.72
C ASN A 363 -3.36 18.13 -0.82
N ILE A 364 -3.03 18.52 0.42
CA ILE A 364 -4.00 19.18 1.32
C ILE A 364 -4.55 20.45 0.66
N PHE A 365 -3.67 21.32 0.14
CA PHE A 365 -4.07 22.58 -0.46
C PHE A 365 -4.95 22.37 -1.71
N LEU A 366 -4.54 21.49 -2.61
CA LEU A 366 -5.34 21.19 -3.82
C LEU A 366 -6.67 20.51 -3.48
N ASN A 367 -6.71 19.64 -2.46
CA ASN A 367 -7.97 19.05 -2.01
C ASN A 367 -8.95 20.11 -1.51
N ILE A 368 -8.50 21.09 -0.70
CA ILE A 368 -9.36 22.18 -0.23
C ILE A 368 -9.99 22.93 -1.43
N ILE A 369 -9.17 23.27 -2.43
CA ILE A 369 -9.65 24.01 -3.60
C ILE A 369 -10.56 23.12 -4.46
N CYS A 370 -10.08 21.95 -4.87
CA CYS A 370 -10.79 21.10 -5.81
C CYS A 370 -12.13 20.57 -5.25
N LEU A 371 -12.17 20.18 -3.97
CA LEU A 371 -13.42 19.76 -3.33
C LEU A 371 -14.45 20.89 -3.29
N LYS A 372 -14.01 22.13 -2.99
CA LYS A 372 -14.90 23.28 -2.93
C LYS A 372 -15.54 23.63 -4.28
N TYR A 373 -14.76 23.56 -5.39
CA TYR A 373 -15.22 24.03 -6.70
C TYR A 373 -15.71 22.93 -7.64
N ILE A 374 -15.20 21.70 -7.48
CA ILE A 374 -15.46 20.59 -8.41
C ILE A 374 -16.23 19.46 -7.72
N GLY A 375 -16.36 19.50 -6.40
CA GLY A 375 -17.02 18.43 -5.63
C GLY A 375 -16.12 17.22 -5.38
N PRO A 376 -16.68 16.04 -5.02
CA PRO A 376 -15.91 14.86 -4.60
C PRO A 376 -14.89 14.37 -5.63
N ILE A 377 -15.17 14.52 -6.94
CA ILE A 377 -14.23 14.16 -8.01
C ILE A 377 -12.98 15.04 -7.97
N GLY A 378 -13.09 16.25 -7.41
CA GLY A 378 -11.96 17.16 -7.21
C GLY A 378 -10.86 16.55 -6.36
N ALA A 379 -11.16 15.66 -5.42
CA ALA A 379 -10.18 14.95 -4.62
C ALA A 379 -9.30 14.02 -5.48
N ALA A 380 -9.92 13.27 -6.40
CA ALA A 380 -9.19 12.42 -7.34
C ALA A 380 -8.30 13.25 -8.28
N ILE A 381 -8.81 14.41 -8.76
CA ILE A 381 -8.05 15.35 -9.61
C ILE A 381 -6.86 15.92 -8.84
N ALA A 382 -7.07 16.38 -7.60
CA ALA A 382 -6.00 16.91 -6.74
C ALA A 382 -4.88 15.88 -6.55
N THR A 383 -5.24 14.64 -6.26
CA THR A 383 -4.28 13.54 -6.08
C THR A 383 -3.54 13.22 -7.38
N ALA A 384 -4.21 13.18 -8.53
CA ALA A 384 -3.57 12.94 -9.82
C ALA A 384 -2.57 14.07 -10.18
N ILE A 385 -2.93 15.33 -9.93
CA ILE A 385 -2.04 16.49 -10.12
C ILE A 385 -0.81 16.41 -9.20
N CYS A 386 -1.02 16.07 -7.92
CA CYS A 386 0.06 15.91 -6.95
C CYS A 386 1.06 14.83 -7.39
N TYR A 387 0.59 13.69 -7.86
CA TYR A 387 1.46 12.63 -8.33
C TYR A 387 2.17 12.97 -9.64
N LEU A 388 1.53 13.72 -10.54
CA LEU A 388 2.19 14.27 -11.73
C LEU A 388 3.34 15.20 -11.34
N ILE A 389 3.08 16.15 -10.42
CA ILE A 389 4.09 17.09 -9.93
C ILE A 389 5.24 16.35 -9.24
N LEU A 390 4.93 15.33 -8.42
CA LEU A 390 5.95 14.48 -7.79
C LEU A 390 6.83 13.79 -8.84
N TRP A 391 6.24 13.23 -9.88
CA TRP A 391 6.97 12.57 -10.96
C TRP A 391 7.89 13.56 -11.68
N LEU A 392 7.37 14.71 -12.10
CA LEU A 392 8.14 15.75 -12.79
C LEU A 392 9.28 16.30 -11.92
N TYR A 393 9.00 16.59 -10.65
CA TYR A 393 10.03 17.05 -9.72
C TYR A 393 11.17 16.03 -9.58
N ARG A 394 10.81 14.75 -9.36
CA ARG A 394 11.81 13.69 -9.26
C ARG A 394 12.55 13.46 -10.58
N ALA A 395 11.88 13.59 -11.73
CA ALA A 395 12.54 13.48 -13.03
C ALA A 395 13.62 14.52 -13.25
N ILE A 396 13.44 15.73 -12.69
CA ILE A 396 14.43 16.81 -12.76
C ILE A 396 15.56 16.58 -11.76
N ASP A 397 15.22 16.28 -10.49
CA ASP A 397 16.21 16.22 -9.41
C ASP A 397 17.11 14.99 -9.49
N THR A 398 16.55 13.81 -9.84
CA THR A 398 17.32 12.56 -9.93
C THR A 398 18.31 12.51 -11.08
N ARG A 399 18.21 13.42 -12.07
CA ARG A 399 19.19 13.57 -13.16
C ARG A 399 20.61 13.86 -12.63
N LYS A 400 20.72 14.48 -11.47
CA LYS A 400 22.00 14.75 -10.81
C LYS A 400 22.70 13.46 -10.32
N MET A 401 21.98 12.37 -10.19
CA MET A 401 22.45 11.07 -9.65
C MET A 401 22.56 10.02 -10.73
N VAL A 402 21.53 9.91 -11.58
CA VAL A 402 21.46 8.98 -12.70
C VAL A 402 20.81 9.69 -13.89
N GLU A 403 21.53 9.77 -14.99
CA GLU A 403 21.02 10.35 -16.22
C GLU A 403 20.13 9.36 -16.96
N ILE A 404 18.80 9.59 -16.91
CA ILE A 404 17.82 8.80 -17.65
C ILE A 404 17.55 9.49 -19.00
N CYS A 405 17.73 8.76 -20.09
CA CYS A 405 17.42 9.25 -21.43
C CYS A 405 15.91 9.09 -21.69
N TYR A 406 15.17 10.19 -21.56
CA TYR A 406 13.72 10.21 -21.78
C TYR A 406 13.39 10.33 -23.27
N ASP A 407 12.55 9.42 -23.79
CA ASP A 407 11.89 9.60 -25.09
C ASP A 407 10.67 10.52 -24.90
N PHE A 408 10.94 11.83 -24.82
CA PHE A 408 9.91 12.83 -24.53
C PHE A 408 8.71 12.77 -25.46
N LYS A 409 8.94 12.54 -26.77
CA LYS A 409 7.84 12.44 -27.76
C LYS A 409 6.85 11.34 -27.40
N SER A 410 7.35 10.14 -27.18
CA SER A 410 6.50 8.99 -26.82
C SER A 410 5.85 9.15 -25.45
N ILE A 411 6.59 9.70 -24.46
CA ILE A 411 6.07 9.92 -23.10
C ILE A 411 4.93 10.93 -23.14
N ILE A 412 5.15 12.12 -23.73
CA ILE A 412 4.15 13.21 -23.78
C ILE A 412 2.90 12.74 -24.54
N VAL A 413 3.06 12.10 -25.71
CA VAL A 413 1.90 11.61 -26.48
C VAL A 413 1.14 10.56 -25.68
N THR A 414 1.80 9.59 -25.04
CA THR A 414 1.13 8.55 -24.25
C THR A 414 0.38 9.18 -23.05
N VAL A 415 0.98 10.14 -22.35
CA VAL A 415 0.35 10.84 -21.22
C VAL A 415 -0.88 11.63 -21.70
N LEU A 416 -0.77 12.37 -22.81
CA LEU A 416 -1.89 13.12 -23.36
C LEU A 416 -3.05 12.19 -23.78
N LEU A 417 -2.75 11.06 -24.45
CA LEU A 417 -3.76 10.08 -24.81
C LEU A 417 -4.46 9.49 -23.56
N LEU A 418 -3.71 9.24 -22.48
CA LEU A 418 -4.30 8.74 -21.24
C LEU A 418 -5.19 9.82 -20.57
N ILE A 419 -4.78 11.08 -20.57
CA ILE A 419 -5.60 12.20 -20.05
C ILE A 419 -6.86 12.35 -20.90
N VAL A 420 -6.76 12.33 -22.22
CA VAL A 420 -7.92 12.40 -23.13
C VAL A 420 -8.87 11.23 -22.87
N ASN A 421 -8.35 10.01 -22.69
CA ASN A 421 -9.16 8.84 -22.36
C ASN A 421 -9.90 9.02 -21.02
N THR A 422 -9.21 9.55 -20.01
CA THR A 422 -9.80 9.86 -18.71
C THR A 422 -10.98 10.84 -18.87
N ILE A 423 -10.81 11.92 -19.64
CA ILE A 423 -11.86 12.92 -19.88
C ILE A 423 -13.04 12.31 -20.64
N ILE A 424 -12.78 11.55 -21.71
CA ILE A 424 -13.83 10.90 -22.52
C ILE A 424 -14.72 9.98 -21.67
N ILE A 425 -14.09 9.16 -20.81
CA ILE A 425 -14.83 8.23 -19.95
C ILE A 425 -15.60 9.00 -18.87
N THR A 426 -14.96 9.93 -18.16
CA THR A 426 -15.57 10.66 -17.06
C THR A 426 -16.73 11.56 -17.54
N MET A 427 -16.63 12.14 -18.75
CA MET A 427 -17.71 12.95 -19.34
C MET A 427 -18.76 12.12 -20.05
N GLU A 428 -18.66 10.79 -20.05
CA GLU A 428 -19.57 9.88 -20.75
C GLU A 428 -19.87 10.27 -22.20
N ILE A 429 -18.85 10.72 -22.93
CA ILE A 429 -19.01 11.13 -24.33
C ILE A 429 -19.62 9.97 -25.13
N LYS A 430 -20.61 10.27 -25.99
CA LYS A 430 -21.28 9.26 -26.82
C LYS A 430 -20.25 8.33 -27.48
N LEU A 431 -20.44 7.02 -27.36
CA LEU A 431 -19.49 5.99 -27.83
C LEU A 431 -18.11 6.00 -27.12
N TRP A 432 -18.04 6.47 -25.86
CA TRP A 432 -16.80 6.53 -25.09
C TRP A 432 -16.00 5.22 -25.10
N TYR A 433 -16.67 4.07 -25.10
CA TYR A 433 -16.01 2.75 -25.16
C TYR A 433 -15.23 2.54 -26.45
N LEU A 434 -15.75 3.00 -27.59
CA LEU A 434 -15.09 2.90 -28.90
C LEU A 434 -13.85 3.79 -28.93
N TYR A 435 -13.97 5.04 -28.48
CA TYR A 435 -12.83 5.95 -28.39
C TYR A 435 -11.75 5.42 -27.45
N SER A 436 -12.13 4.86 -26.30
CA SER A 436 -11.21 4.28 -25.35
C SER A 436 -10.43 3.11 -25.93
N ILE A 437 -11.06 2.23 -26.71
CA ILE A 437 -10.40 1.13 -27.40
C ILE A 437 -9.42 1.65 -28.47
N ILE A 438 -9.80 2.67 -29.23
CA ILE A 438 -8.92 3.32 -30.22
C ILE A 438 -7.70 3.93 -29.51
N LEU A 439 -7.89 4.66 -28.40
CA LEU A 439 -6.81 5.26 -27.64
C LEU A 439 -5.89 4.19 -27.02
N LEU A 440 -6.45 3.09 -26.54
CA LEU A 440 -5.67 1.93 -26.08
C LEU A 440 -4.79 1.36 -27.21
N ALA A 441 -5.37 1.15 -28.41
CA ALA A 441 -4.62 0.66 -29.56
C ALA A 441 -3.48 1.63 -29.94
N LEU A 442 -3.72 2.94 -29.90
CA LEU A 442 -2.69 3.96 -30.16
C LEU A 442 -1.58 3.92 -29.10
N ILE A 443 -1.92 3.82 -27.80
CA ILE A 443 -0.93 3.73 -26.72
C ILE A 443 -0.07 2.47 -26.87
N VAL A 444 -0.67 1.31 -27.20
CA VAL A 444 0.04 0.06 -27.46
C VAL A 444 0.95 0.21 -28.70
N PHE A 445 0.46 0.81 -29.77
CA PHE A 445 1.23 1.04 -30.99
C PHE A 445 2.46 1.94 -30.77
N ILE A 446 2.31 3.04 -30.03
CA ILE A 446 3.43 3.95 -29.69
C ILE A 446 4.48 3.22 -28.87
N ASN A 447 4.06 2.38 -27.92
CA ASN A 447 4.95 1.66 -27.02
C ASN A 447 5.38 0.27 -27.53
N ARG A 448 5.01 -0.15 -28.76
CA ARG A 448 5.23 -1.50 -29.32
C ARG A 448 6.69 -1.97 -29.25
N LYS A 449 7.65 -1.09 -29.56
CA LYS A 449 9.08 -1.45 -29.52
C LYS A 449 9.52 -1.84 -28.10
N ARG A 450 9.03 -1.15 -27.08
CA ARG A 450 9.33 -1.42 -25.66
C ARG A 450 8.69 -2.72 -25.19
N ILE A 451 7.44 -2.97 -25.60
CA ILE A 451 6.72 -4.22 -25.31
C ILE A 451 7.47 -5.41 -25.92
N ILE A 452 7.85 -5.32 -27.21
CA ILE A 452 8.57 -6.39 -27.90
C ILE A 452 9.95 -6.64 -27.26
N SER A 453 10.67 -5.59 -26.88
CA SER A 453 11.98 -5.72 -26.21
C SER A 453 11.82 -6.38 -24.85
N PHE A 454 10.83 -5.97 -24.06
CA PHE A 454 10.54 -6.58 -22.75
C PHE A 454 10.14 -8.04 -22.86
N THR A 455 9.26 -8.39 -23.80
CA THR A 455 8.84 -9.80 -24.02
C THR A 455 10.01 -10.67 -24.49
N ARG A 456 10.90 -10.17 -25.35
CA ARG A 456 12.11 -10.90 -25.75
C ARG A 456 13.05 -11.17 -24.58
N LEU A 457 13.26 -10.17 -23.71
CA LEU A 457 14.06 -10.32 -22.49
C LEU A 457 13.43 -11.37 -21.55
N ALA A 458 12.13 -11.30 -21.31
CA ALA A 458 11.43 -12.25 -20.44
C ALA A 458 11.51 -13.69 -20.98
N ILE A 459 11.28 -13.88 -22.27
CA ILE A 459 11.40 -15.20 -22.94
C ILE A 459 12.84 -15.70 -22.89
N GLY A 460 13.84 -14.83 -23.10
CA GLY A 460 15.26 -15.17 -22.99
C GLY A 460 15.62 -15.72 -21.62
N MET A 461 15.21 -15.02 -20.55
CA MET A 461 15.44 -15.45 -19.16
C MET A 461 14.75 -16.78 -18.82
N ILE A 462 13.54 -17.02 -19.36
CA ILE A 462 12.82 -18.29 -19.15
C ILE A 462 13.55 -19.44 -19.85
N LYS A 463 13.99 -19.25 -21.10
CA LYS A 463 14.73 -20.26 -21.87
C LYS A 463 16.06 -20.63 -21.20
N GLU A 464 16.80 -19.64 -20.70
CA GLU A 464 18.06 -19.87 -19.97
C GLU A 464 17.83 -20.66 -18.67
N LYS A 465 16.76 -20.36 -17.95
CA LYS A 465 16.38 -21.07 -16.74
C LYS A 465 15.95 -22.52 -16.97
N ILE A 466 15.30 -22.78 -18.12
CA ILE A 466 14.90 -24.13 -18.55
C ILE A 466 16.13 -24.92 -18.96
N LYS A 467 17.09 -24.30 -19.68
CA LYS A 467 18.34 -24.93 -20.10
C LYS A 467 19.19 -25.36 -18.91
N ILE A 468 19.35 -24.48 -17.90
CA ILE A 468 20.08 -24.79 -16.66
C ILE A 468 19.41 -25.92 -15.86
N ARG A 469 18.07 -26.04 -15.92
CA ARG A 469 17.33 -27.13 -15.26
C ARG A 469 17.36 -28.45 -16.01
N GLY A 470 17.61 -28.43 -17.31
CA GLY A 470 17.75 -29.64 -18.15
C GLY A 470 19.17 -30.23 -18.18
N GLU A 471 20.16 -29.44 -17.70
CA GLU A 471 21.57 -29.85 -17.61
C GLU A 471 21.97 -30.26 -16.16
N ALA A 472 21.04 -30.17 -15.19
CA ALA A 472 21.20 -30.59 -13.78
C ALA A 472 20.35 -31.82 -13.48
#